data_b4a0d5e00980d655e789b1a710a99a52
#
_entry.id   b4a0d5e00980d655e789b1a710a99a52
#
_cell.length_a   1.000
_cell.length_b   1.000
_cell.length_c   1.000
_cell.angle_alpha   90.00
_cell.angle_beta   90.00
_cell.angle_gamma   90.00
#
_symmetry.space_group_name_H-M   'P 1'
#
loop_
_entity.id
_entity.type
_entity.pdbx_description
1 polymer ?
#
loop_
_entity_poly.entity_id
_entity_poly.type
_entity_poly.pdbx_seq_one_letter_code
_entity_poly.pdbx_strand_id
1 'polypeptide(L)'
;MTRKTWCILFVCYLGICAPAGLTAQSLNSSLPDAPSQIAFSQRSITADVNDQAWLWGQTNVQDNSVQLAASEHHGGTPATERQVDWHSVPKDFLHDQKQIWLFPAQLAKGKHWVPTTVVTGLTAGLIVADPHAMPYFRSHKGNLDDINDVFATSVTTAAVIGVPASLMAAGYVRHDQYQVSTALLAGEAYANSAIVDLVIKAITRRQRPIDVAPTGSFHNTFFAGGKSPFKGSSFPSGHAMGAFSVATVIAKRYRNHKWAPWLAYGFATTVSLSRVSTLSHFPSDVFLGGVLGYLVTNYAVLQPRSH
;
A
#
# COMPACT_ATOMS: atom_id res chain seq x y z
N MET A 1 30.49 1.15 -12.01
CA MET A 1 29.19 1.26 -11.32
C MET A 1 28.50 -0.08 -11.45
N THR A 2 28.31 -0.81 -10.35
CA THR A 2 27.74 -2.16 -10.37
C THR A 2 26.22 -2.12 -10.55
N ARG A 3 25.62 -3.15 -11.18
CA ARG A 3 24.14 -3.27 -11.37
C ARG A 3 23.35 -3.01 -10.07
N LYS A 4 23.93 -3.29 -8.91
CA LYS A 4 23.35 -3.03 -7.56
C LYS A 4 23.10 -1.52 -7.29
N THR A 5 23.92 -0.64 -7.81
CA THR A 5 23.80 0.82 -7.65
C THR A 5 22.61 1.38 -8.43
N TRP A 6 22.25 0.77 -9.57
CA TRP A 6 21.09 1.19 -10.37
C TRP A 6 19.76 0.89 -9.71
N CYS A 7 19.63 -0.25 -9.00
CA CYS A 7 18.37 -0.58 -8.31
C CYS A 7 18.10 0.35 -7.13
N ILE A 8 19.15 0.74 -6.38
CA ILE A 8 18.99 1.69 -5.27
C ILE A 8 18.61 3.07 -5.81
N LEU A 9 19.23 3.50 -6.92
CA LEU A 9 18.90 4.77 -7.58
C LEU A 9 17.47 4.75 -8.18
N PHE A 10 17.00 3.60 -8.69
CA PHE A 10 15.65 3.45 -9.22
C PHE A 10 14.58 3.56 -8.12
N VAL A 11 14.82 2.98 -6.95
CA VAL A 11 13.91 3.09 -5.78
C VAL A 11 13.91 4.52 -5.24
N CYS A 12 15.06 5.20 -5.19
CA CYS A 12 15.15 6.62 -4.81
C CYS A 12 14.52 7.55 -5.85
N TYR A 13 14.63 7.21 -7.15
CA TYR A 13 14.07 8.01 -8.25
C TYR A 13 12.54 8.01 -8.26
N LEU A 14 11.89 6.91 -7.84
CA LEU A 14 10.43 6.83 -7.71
C LEU A 14 9.87 7.70 -6.58
N GLY A 15 10.66 8.01 -5.56
CA GLY A 15 10.28 8.94 -4.48
C GLY A 15 10.40 10.42 -4.87
N ILE A 16 11.18 10.75 -5.89
CA ILE A 16 11.55 12.13 -6.23
C ILE A 16 10.84 12.65 -7.49
N CYS A 17 10.45 11.77 -8.43
CA CYS A 17 9.76 12.17 -9.67
C CYS A 17 8.23 12.11 -9.55
N ALA A 18 7.63 13.10 -8.87
CA ALA A 18 6.33 13.59 -9.30
C ALA A 18 6.56 14.61 -10.44
N PRO A 19 5.83 14.54 -11.56
CA PRO A 19 6.09 15.42 -12.70
C PRO A 19 5.85 16.87 -12.32
N ALA A 20 6.91 17.69 -12.32
CA ALA A 20 6.77 19.11 -12.49
C ALA A 20 6.07 19.32 -13.84
N GLY A 21 4.96 20.08 -13.83
CA GLY A 21 4.08 20.26 -14.98
C GLY A 21 4.85 20.53 -16.28
N LEU A 22 4.65 19.69 -17.27
CA LEU A 22 4.98 19.97 -18.64
C LEU A 22 4.05 21.06 -19.14
N THR A 23 4.57 22.28 -19.23
CA THR A 23 3.96 23.35 -20.02
C THR A 23 3.95 22.89 -21.48
N ALA A 24 2.77 22.67 -22.02
CA ALA A 24 2.57 22.39 -23.43
C ALA A 24 2.99 23.63 -24.24
N GLN A 25 4.13 23.54 -24.89
CA GLN A 25 4.45 24.44 -26.00
C GLN A 25 3.59 24.06 -27.22
N SER A 26 2.79 25.03 -27.64
CA SER A 26 1.97 24.95 -28.84
C SER A 26 2.84 24.73 -30.07
N LEU A 27 2.74 23.55 -30.67
CA LEU A 27 3.15 23.30 -32.04
C LEU A 27 1.98 23.68 -32.94
N ASN A 28 2.12 24.86 -33.59
CA ASN A 28 1.32 25.27 -34.74
C ASN A 28 1.63 24.35 -35.89
N SER A 29 0.74 23.45 -36.26
CA SER A 29 0.71 22.80 -37.57
C SER A 29 -0.67 22.99 -38.16
N SER A 30 -0.70 23.76 -39.21
CA SER A 30 -1.81 24.03 -40.12
C SER A 30 -2.44 22.72 -40.63
N LEU A 31 -3.74 22.54 -40.40
CA LEU A 31 -4.58 21.58 -41.09
C LEU A 31 -5.63 22.32 -41.94
N PRO A 32 -5.99 21.80 -43.12
CA PRO A 32 -6.83 22.50 -44.07
C PRO A 32 -8.32 22.46 -43.73
N ASP A 33 -9.02 23.41 -44.33
CA ASP A 33 -10.43 23.72 -44.23
C ASP A 33 -11.39 22.53 -44.34
N ALA A 34 -12.38 22.48 -43.48
CA ALA A 34 -13.60 21.71 -43.65
C ALA A 34 -14.84 22.63 -43.43
N PRO A 35 -15.96 22.37 -44.14
CA PRO A 35 -16.96 23.38 -44.49
C PRO A 35 -18.03 23.64 -43.45
N SER A 36 -18.39 24.91 -43.43
CA SER A 36 -19.59 25.63 -43.00
C SER A 36 -20.79 24.93 -42.37
N GLN A 37 -21.20 25.56 -41.24
CA GLN A 37 -22.54 26.00 -40.91
C GLN A 37 -23.58 24.98 -40.47
N ILE A 38 -23.80 24.91 -39.14
CA ILE A 38 -25.16 24.83 -38.64
C ILE A 38 -25.31 25.88 -37.53
N ALA A 39 -26.07 26.91 -37.84
CA ALA A 39 -26.47 27.97 -36.91
C ALA A 39 -27.46 27.41 -35.90
N PHE A 40 -27.10 27.37 -34.63
CA PHE A 40 -28.05 27.16 -33.54
C PHE A 40 -28.57 28.51 -33.06
N SER A 41 -29.86 28.78 -33.36
CA SER A 41 -30.64 29.92 -32.93
C SER A 41 -30.63 30.00 -31.39
N GLN A 42 -30.08 31.07 -30.85
CA GLN A 42 -30.31 31.50 -29.47
C GLN A 42 -31.76 32.05 -29.37
N ARG A 43 -32.64 31.26 -28.79
CA ARG A 43 -33.94 31.75 -28.32
C ARG A 43 -33.74 32.37 -26.94
N SER A 44 -33.73 33.67 -26.90
CA SER A 44 -33.87 34.45 -25.66
C SER A 44 -35.25 34.23 -25.08
N ILE A 45 -35.32 33.55 -23.96
CA ILE A 45 -36.54 33.54 -23.12
C ILE A 45 -36.37 34.67 -22.12
N THR A 46 -36.94 35.82 -22.42
CA THR A 46 -37.23 36.84 -21.42
C THR A 46 -38.48 36.40 -20.67
N ALA A 47 -38.30 35.85 -19.49
CA ALA A 47 -39.38 35.67 -18.54
C ALA A 47 -39.37 36.86 -17.59
N ASP A 48 -40.41 37.67 -17.69
CA ASP A 48 -40.80 38.67 -16.72
C ASP A 48 -40.99 37.99 -15.35
N VAL A 49 -40.15 38.33 -14.40
CA VAL A 49 -40.37 38.05 -12.98
C VAL A 49 -40.23 39.36 -12.22
N ASN A 50 -41.28 40.17 -12.33
CA ASN A 50 -41.54 41.18 -11.35
C ASN A 50 -42.69 40.69 -10.46
N ASP A 51 -42.47 40.73 -9.16
CA ASP A 51 -43.29 40.47 -8.00
C ASP A 51 -42.99 39.19 -7.23
N GLN A 52 -42.14 39.37 -6.26
CA GLN A 52 -42.20 38.97 -4.85
C GLN A 52 -40.83 38.97 -4.18
N ALA A 53 -40.21 40.12 -4.07
CA ALA A 53 -39.02 40.31 -3.23
C ALA A 53 -39.42 40.97 -1.91
N TRP A 54 -40.03 40.21 -1.03
CA TRP A 54 -40.14 40.55 0.40
C TRP A 54 -40.06 39.27 1.20
N LEU A 55 -39.04 39.17 2.02
CA LEU A 55 -38.71 38.14 3.00
C LEU A 55 -37.56 37.21 2.55
N TRP A 56 -36.51 37.38 3.33
CA TRP A 56 -35.29 36.58 3.53
C TRP A 56 -34.01 37.26 3.02
N GLY A 57 -33.35 37.78 3.98
CA GLY A 57 -31.97 38.18 4.18
C GLY A 57 -30.97 38.09 3.02
N GLN A 58 -30.34 39.23 2.75
CA GLN A 58 -29.11 39.29 1.94
C GLN A 58 -28.02 38.42 2.54
N THR A 59 -27.82 37.24 1.99
CA THR A 59 -26.59 36.48 2.18
C THR A 59 -25.65 36.91 1.07
N ASN A 60 -24.52 37.47 1.47
CA ASN A 60 -23.43 37.88 0.59
C ASN A 60 -22.97 36.70 -0.31
N VAL A 61 -23.39 36.74 -1.56
CA VAL A 61 -23.00 35.78 -2.62
C VAL A 61 -21.58 36.08 -3.14
N GLN A 62 -20.91 37.10 -2.60
CA GLN A 62 -19.62 37.58 -3.12
C GLN A 62 -18.40 36.93 -2.48
N ASP A 63 -18.54 36.23 -1.33
CA ASP A 63 -17.41 35.59 -0.65
C ASP A 63 -17.18 34.10 -1.02
N ASN A 64 -18.18 33.43 -1.59
CA ASN A 64 -18.02 32.00 -1.93
C ASN A 64 -17.29 31.73 -3.26
N SER A 65 -17.31 32.72 -4.20
CA SER A 65 -16.64 32.53 -5.50
C SER A 65 -15.12 32.67 -5.42
N VAL A 66 -14.62 33.51 -4.51
CA VAL A 66 -13.16 33.68 -4.31
C VAL A 66 -12.59 32.52 -3.50
N GLN A 67 -13.32 31.94 -2.56
CA GLN A 67 -12.89 30.75 -1.82
C GLN A 67 -12.94 29.46 -2.65
N LEU A 68 -13.88 29.32 -3.59
CA LEU A 68 -13.92 28.20 -4.54
C LEU A 68 -12.78 28.27 -5.56
N ALA A 69 -12.41 29.45 -6.04
CA ALA A 69 -11.29 29.62 -6.99
C ALA A 69 -9.91 29.45 -6.33
N ALA A 70 -9.79 29.72 -5.03
CA ALA A 70 -8.55 29.50 -4.28
C ALA A 70 -8.33 28.04 -3.89
N SER A 71 -9.39 27.20 -3.87
CA SER A 71 -9.29 25.77 -3.53
C SER A 71 -8.97 24.87 -4.73
N GLU A 72 -9.05 25.36 -5.95
CA GLU A 72 -8.79 24.56 -7.16
C GLU A 72 -7.29 24.45 -7.52
N HIS A 73 -6.38 25.17 -6.84
CA HIS A 73 -4.94 25.13 -7.15
C HIS A 73 -4.08 24.37 -6.12
N HIS A 74 -4.67 23.88 -5.05
CA HIS A 74 -4.04 22.87 -4.20
C HIS A 74 -4.84 21.60 -4.39
N GLY A 75 -4.22 20.54 -4.94
CA GLY A 75 -4.83 19.24 -5.12
C GLY A 75 -5.50 18.77 -3.81
N GLY A 76 -6.75 19.20 -3.63
CA GLY A 76 -7.53 18.98 -2.44
C GLY A 76 -7.68 17.49 -2.19
N THR A 77 -7.16 17.02 -1.09
CA THR A 77 -7.35 15.66 -0.60
C THR A 77 -8.85 15.40 -0.53
N PRO A 78 -9.35 14.32 -1.13
CA PRO A 78 -10.76 13.97 -0.95
C PRO A 78 -11.11 13.97 0.53
N ALA A 79 -12.17 14.65 0.94
CA ALA A 79 -12.59 14.79 2.34
C ALA A 79 -12.80 13.45 3.09
N THR A 80 -12.73 12.32 2.38
CA THR A 80 -12.84 10.96 2.89
C THR A 80 -11.51 10.29 3.19
N GLU A 81 -10.37 10.89 2.85
CA GLU A 81 -9.05 10.29 3.12
C GLU A 81 -8.52 10.70 4.49
N ARG A 82 -8.05 9.70 5.26
CA ARG A 82 -7.42 9.94 6.57
C ARG A 82 -6.17 10.80 6.42
N GLN A 83 -6.13 11.91 7.12
CA GLN A 83 -4.96 12.74 7.31
C GLN A 83 -4.36 12.41 8.67
N VAL A 84 -3.04 12.33 8.74
CA VAL A 84 -2.30 11.99 9.95
C VAL A 84 -1.20 13.03 10.17
N ASP A 85 -1.10 13.48 11.40
CA ASP A 85 -0.03 14.35 11.87
C ASP A 85 0.83 13.61 12.92
N TRP A 86 2.06 14.05 13.14
CA TRP A 86 2.98 13.46 14.11
C TRP A 86 2.39 13.30 15.51
N HIS A 87 1.58 14.27 15.95
CA HIS A 87 0.94 14.25 17.25
C HIS A 87 -0.17 13.19 17.38
N SER A 88 -0.81 12.83 16.28
CA SER A 88 -1.86 11.82 16.27
C SER A 88 -1.34 10.38 16.18
N VAL A 89 -0.16 10.17 15.57
CA VAL A 89 0.41 8.83 15.31
C VAL A 89 0.39 7.88 16.52
N PRO A 90 0.84 8.27 17.74
CA PRO A 90 0.85 7.33 18.85
C PRO A 90 -0.56 6.89 19.29
N LYS A 91 -1.50 7.83 19.32
CA LYS A 91 -2.92 7.56 19.66
C LYS A 91 -3.58 6.69 18.59
N ASP A 92 -3.32 7.01 17.35
CA ASP A 92 -3.84 6.31 16.18
C ASP A 92 -3.34 4.88 16.12
N PHE A 93 -2.05 4.68 16.34
CA PHE A 93 -1.43 3.36 16.42
C PHE A 93 -2.07 2.46 17.50
N LEU A 94 -2.28 3.00 18.70
CA LEU A 94 -2.94 2.26 19.79
C LEU A 94 -4.39 1.91 19.43
N HIS A 95 -5.09 2.81 18.76
CA HIS A 95 -6.43 2.57 18.27
C HIS A 95 -6.48 1.45 17.23
N ASP A 96 -5.54 1.46 16.27
CA ASP A 96 -5.42 0.41 15.26
C ASP A 96 -5.13 -0.94 15.89
N GLN A 97 -4.17 -1.01 16.81
CA GLN A 97 -3.87 -2.22 17.55
C GLN A 97 -5.11 -2.76 18.27
N LYS A 98 -5.87 -1.89 18.93
CA LYS A 98 -7.13 -2.28 19.57
C LYS A 98 -8.12 -2.89 18.55
N GLN A 99 -8.31 -2.27 17.39
CA GLN A 99 -9.21 -2.79 16.36
C GLN A 99 -8.74 -4.15 15.83
N ILE A 100 -7.43 -4.28 15.54
CA ILE A 100 -6.84 -5.53 15.05
C ILE A 100 -7.09 -6.67 16.05
N TRP A 101 -6.80 -6.46 17.33
CA TRP A 101 -6.97 -7.50 18.36
C TRP A 101 -8.42 -7.76 18.77
N LEU A 102 -9.35 -6.85 18.46
CA LEU A 102 -10.78 -7.07 18.61
C LEU A 102 -11.43 -7.79 17.43
N PHE A 103 -10.69 -8.03 16.34
CA PHE A 103 -11.21 -8.73 15.16
C PHE A 103 -11.81 -10.11 15.47
N PRO A 104 -11.21 -10.99 16.32
CA PRO A 104 -11.82 -12.26 16.67
C PRO A 104 -13.19 -12.08 17.34
N ALA A 105 -13.39 -11.05 18.16
CA ALA A 105 -14.68 -10.75 18.75
C ALA A 105 -15.73 -10.27 17.72
N GLN A 106 -15.30 -9.56 16.67
CA GLN A 106 -16.18 -9.19 15.57
C GLN A 106 -16.57 -10.43 14.74
N LEU A 107 -15.63 -11.33 14.53
CA LEU A 107 -15.88 -12.60 13.87
C LEU A 107 -16.91 -13.45 14.67
N ALA A 108 -16.76 -13.54 15.98
CA ALA A 108 -17.73 -14.22 16.86
C ALA A 108 -19.14 -13.61 16.77
N LYS A 109 -19.28 -12.34 16.41
CA LYS A 109 -20.56 -11.65 16.17
C LYS A 109 -21.10 -11.84 14.74
N GLY A 110 -20.52 -12.75 13.96
CA GLY A 110 -20.96 -13.08 12.60
C GLY A 110 -20.47 -12.11 11.52
N LYS A 111 -19.51 -11.21 11.83
CA LYS A 111 -18.95 -10.28 10.83
C LYS A 111 -17.74 -10.90 10.13
N HIS A 112 -17.56 -10.56 8.85
CA HIS A 112 -16.37 -10.95 8.07
C HIS A 112 -16.10 -12.45 7.92
N TRP A 113 -17.10 -13.32 8.12
CA TRP A 113 -16.93 -14.77 8.01
C TRP A 113 -16.45 -15.22 6.63
N VAL A 114 -17.08 -14.75 5.54
CA VAL A 114 -16.76 -15.17 4.19
C VAL A 114 -15.30 -14.89 3.84
N PRO A 115 -14.79 -13.64 3.94
CA PRO A 115 -13.38 -13.39 3.64
C PRO A 115 -12.43 -14.14 4.56
N THR A 116 -12.76 -14.31 5.84
CA THR A 116 -11.92 -15.06 6.78
C THR A 116 -11.83 -16.53 6.39
N THR A 117 -12.97 -17.17 6.05
CA THR A 117 -13.00 -18.57 5.64
C THR A 117 -12.23 -18.78 4.34
N VAL A 118 -12.35 -17.86 3.37
CA VAL A 118 -11.61 -17.93 2.11
C VAL A 118 -10.10 -17.83 2.37
N VAL A 119 -9.66 -16.83 3.12
CA VAL A 119 -8.23 -16.64 3.43
C VAL A 119 -7.67 -17.84 4.21
N THR A 120 -8.40 -18.31 5.23
CA THR A 120 -7.99 -19.47 6.03
C THR A 120 -7.94 -20.74 5.19
N GLY A 121 -8.95 -20.98 4.36
CA GLY A 121 -8.99 -22.15 3.47
C GLY A 121 -7.86 -22.15 2.44
N LEU A 122 -7.60 -21.00 1.78
CA LEU A 122 -6.47 -20.86 0.87
C LEU A 122 -5.13 -21.05 1.57
N THR A 123 -4.96 -20.45 2.75
CA THR A 123 -3.75 -20.63 3.54
C THR A 123 -3.53 -22.09 3.93
N ALA A 124 -4.58 -22.78 4.39
CA ALA A 124 -4.51 -24.20 4.73
C ALA A 124 -4.16 -25.07 3.50
N GLY A 125 -4.79 -24.79 2.35
CA GLY A 125 -4.47 -25.48 1.09
C GLY A 125 -3.03 -25.27 0.66
N LEU A 126 -2.49 -24.05 0.80
CA LEU A 126 -1.09 -23.76 0.51
C LEU A 126 -0.14 -24.45 1.51
N ILE A 127 -0.49 -24.53 2.81
CA ILE A 127 0.31 -25.26 3.80
C ILE A 127 0.42 -26.75 3.41
N VAL A 128 -0.65 -27.36 2.93
CA VAL A 128 -0.65 -28.74 2.42
C VAL A 128 0.20 -28.87 1.14
N ALA A 129 0.23 -27.84 0.30
CA ALA A 129 1.01 -27.82 -0.93
C ALA A 129 2.50 -27.50 -0.72
N ASP A 130 2.87 -26.84 0.36
CA ASP A 130 4.24 -26.39 0.65
C ASP A 130 5.29 -27.53 0.53
N PRO A 131 5.08 -28.73 1.11
CA PRO A 131 6.04 -29.82 0.99
C PRO A 131 6.25 -30.30 -0.45
N HIS A 132 5.27 -30.13 -1.32
CA HIS A 132 5.35 -30.50 -2.73
C HIS A 132 6.04 -29.42 -3.58
N ALA A 133 5.86 -28.15 -3.22
CA ALA A 133 6.45 -27.03 -3.94
C ALA A 133 7.94 -26.81 -3.59
N MET A 134 8.32 -26.97 -2.32
CA MET A 134 9.66 -26.63 -1.83
C MET A 134 10.82 -27.41 -2.44
N PRO A 135 10.71 -28.72 -2.77
CA PRO A 135 11.75 -29.46 -3.47
C PRO A 135 12.13 -28.80 -4.81
N TYR A 136 11.15 -28.28 -5.55
CA TYR A 136 11.41 -27.56 -6.81
C TYR A 136 12.25 -26.29 -6.56
N PHE A 137 11.87 -25.46 -5.61
CA PHE A 137 12.63 -24.24 -5.29
C PHE A 137 14.04 -24.56 -4.76
N ARG A 138 14.17 -25.64 -3.99
CA ARG A 138 15.48 -26.09 -3.49
C ARG A 138 16.42 -26.52 -4.63
N SER A 139 15.91 -27.26 -5.62
CA SER A 139 16.72 -27.74 -6.75
C SER A 139 17.09 -26.63 -7.75
N HIS A 140 16.29 -25.56 -7.84
CA HIS A 140 16.47 -24.46 -8.80
C HIS A 140 16.97 -23.17 -8.14
N LYS A 141 17.45 -23.22 -6.91
CA LYS A 141 17.87 -22.03 -6.15
C LYS A 141 18.91 -21.20 -6.91
N GLY A 142 19.90 -21.84 -7.52
CA GLY A 142 20.97 -21.16 -8.26
C GLY A 142 20.50 -20.40 -9.53
N ASN A 143 19.41 -20.82 -10.14
CA ASN A 143 18.90 -20.20 -11.37
C ASN A 143 18.31 -18.79 -11.13
N LEU A 144 18.04 -18.43 -9.87
CA LEU A 144 17.40 -17.17 -9.47
C LEU A 144 18.32 -16.29 -8.62
N ASP A 145 19.62 -16.63 -8.55
CA ASP A 145 20.57 -15.92 -7.67
C ASP A 145 20.69 -14.44 -8.01
N ASP A 146 20.72 -14.07 -9.29
CA ASP A 146 20.75 -12.66 -9.72
C ASP A 146 19.52 -11.88 -9.22
N ILE A 147 18.33 -12.50 -9.29
CA ILE A 147 17.09 -11.88 -8.79
C ILE A 147 17.09 -11.84 -7.27
N ASN A 148 17.53 -12.92 -6.63
CA ASN A 148 17.61 -13.03 -5.18
C ASN A 148 18.58 -12.01 -4.59
N ASP A 149 19.67 -11.72 -5.27
CA ASP A 149 20.65 -10.70 -4.88
C ASP A 149 20.06 -9.28 -4.94
N VAL A 150 19.27 -8.99 -5.97
CA VAL A 150 18.57 -7.70 -6.10
C VAL A 150 17.55 -7.51 -4.97
N PHE A 151 16.82 -8.59 -4.61
CA PHE A 151 15.83 -8.60 -3.55
C PHE A 151 16.36 -9.20 -2.24
N ALA A 152 17.66 -9.11 -1.99
CA ALA A 152 18.25 -9.52 -0.73
C ALA A 152 17.52 -8.87 0.47
N THR A 153 17.56 -9.54 1.63
CA THR A 153 16.85 -9.06 2.84
C THR A 153 17.18 -7.62 3.17
N SER A 154 18.46 -7.22 3.04
CA SER A 154 18.89 -5.83 3.27
C SER A 154 18.27 -4.84 2.30
N VAL A 155 18.20 -5.17 1.00
CA VAL A 155 17.60 -4.31 -0.04
C VAL A 155 16.09 -4.19 0.17
N THR A 156 15.43 -5.30 0.47
CA THR A 156 13.97 -5.30 0.73
C THR A 156 13.63 -4.47 1.97
N THR A 157 14.37 -4.66 3.06
CA THR A 157 14.17 -3.88 4.29
C THR A 157 14.47 -2.40 4.05
N ALA A 158 15.55 -2.09 3.33
CA ALA A 158 15.88 -0.73 2.94
C ALA A 158 14.78 -0.09 2.07
N ALA A 159 14.15 -0.85 1.16
CA ALA A 159 13.06 -0.34 0.34
C ALA A 159 11.78 -0.09 1.16
N VAL A 160 11.38 -1.03 2.00
CA VAL A 160 10.17 -0.92 2.84
C VAL A 160 10.25 0.26 3.82
N ILE A 161 11.43 0.56 4.34
CA ILE A 161 11.68 1.71 5.23
C ILE A 161 12.01 2.96 4.41
N GLY A 162 12.82 2.82 3.37
CA GLY A 162 13.33 3.93 2.57
C GLY A 162 12.27 4.63 1.73
N VAL A 163 11.25 3.91 1.24
CA VAL A 163 10.15 4.54 0.49
C VAL A 163 9.35 5.50 1.36
N PRO A 164 8.85 5.13 2.55
CA PRO A 164 8.23 6.10 3.46
C PRO A 164 9.17 7.23 3.88
N ALA A 165 10.44 6.92 4.17
CA ALA A 165 11.42 7.94 4.56
C ALA A 165 11.70 8.95 3.42
N SER A 166 11.80 8.48 2.18
CA SER A 166 11.98 9.37 1.02
C SER A 166 10.74 10.22 0.73
N LEU A 167 9.53 9.67 0.89
CA LEU A 167 8.29 10.44 0.80
C LEU A 167 8.21 11.50 1.89
N MET A 168 8.64 11.17 3.11
CA MET A 168 8.73 12.11 4.23
C MET A 168 9.67 13.27 3.91
N ALA A 169 10.90 12.95 3.50
CA ALA A 169 11.90 13.95 3.15
C ALA A 169 11.43 14.84 1.99
N ALA A 170 10.90 14.24 0.93
CA ALA A 170 10.37 14.98 -0.22
C ALA A 170 9.18 15.87 0.17
N GLY A 171 8.28 15.38 1.03
CA GLY A 171 7.14 16.14 1.53
C GLY A 171 7.57 17.37 2.35
N TYR A 172 8.57 17.24 3.21
CA TYR A 172 9.12 18.38 3.95
C TYR A 172 9.79 19.40 3.04
N VAL A 173 10.63 18.97 2.09
CA VAL A 173 11.32 19.87 1.16
C VAL A 173 10.34 20.61 0.25
N ARG A 174 9.25 19.97 -0.14
CA ARG A 174 8.22 20.54 -1.04
C ARG A 174 7.08 21.22 -0.31
N HIS A 175 7.07 21.21 1.02
CA HIS A 175 5.95 21.65 1.85
C HIS A 175 4.61 20.95 1.49
N ASP A 176 4.70 19.68 1.07
CA ASP A 176 3.57 18.85 0.66
C ASP A 176 3.09 17.98 1.83
N GLN A 177 2.07 18.44 2.52
CA GLN A 177 1.46 17.75 3.67
C GLN A 177 0.84 16.41 3.27
N TYR A 178 0.42 16.24 2.02
CA TYR A 178 -0.12 14.97 1.54
C TYR A 178 0.95 13.89 1.49
N GLN A 179 2.15 14.22 1.00
CA GLN A 179 3.29 13.30 0.99
C GLN A 179 3.74 12.96 2.42
N VAL A 180 3.81 13.94 3.31
CA VAL A 180 4.17 13.73 4.74
C VAL A 180 3.16 12.80 5.40
N SER A 181 1.87 13.07 5.27
CA SER A 181 0.80 12.22 5.82
C SER A 181 0.85 10.80 5.22
N THR A 182 1.14 10.66 3.92
CA THR A 182 1.30 9.35 3.28
C THR A 182 2.47 8.57 3.86
N ALA A 183 3.59 9.22 4.11
CA ALA A 183 4.76 8.62 4.72
C ALA A 183 4.48 8.14 6.16
N LEU A 184 3.78 8.95 6.96
CA LEU A 184 3.35 8.59 8.32
C LEU A 184 2.42 7.39 8.31
N LEU A 185 1.41 7.39 7.43
CA LEU A 185 0.50 6.24 7.26
C LEU A 185 1.24 4.96 6.85
N ALA A 186 2.25 5.06 5.97
CA ALA A 186 3.04 3.90 5.57
C ALA A 186 3.89 3.36 6.72
N GLY A 187 4.48 4.23 7.52
CA GLY A 187 5.21 3.86 8.74
C GLY A 187 4.29 3.21 9.78
N GLU A 188 3.11 3.78 10.00
CA GLU A 188 2.09 3.26 10.91
C GLU A 188 1.58 1.87 10.45
N ALA A 189 1.31 1.70 9.15
CA ALA A 189 0.89 0.43 8.58
C ALA A 189 1.96 -0.65 8.75
N TYR A 190 3.21 -0.31 8.49
CA TYR A 190 4.33 -1.22 8.71
C TYR A 190 4.47 -1.62 10.19
N ALA A 191 4.42 -0.65 11.10
CA ALA A 191 4.54 -0.90 12.53
C ALA A 191 3.41 -1.78 13.09
N ASN A 192 2.15 -1.48 12.70
CA ASN A 192 1.00 -2.29 13.07
C ASN A 192 1.14 -3.74 12.56
N SER A 193 1.55 -3.91 11.32
CA SER A 193 1.77 -5.22 10.70
C SER A 193 2.91 -5.98 11.35
N ALA A 194 4.00 -5.30 11.73
CA ALA A 194 5.14 -5.92 12.39
C ALA A 194 4.76 -6.53 13.75
N ILE A 195 3.88 -5.89 14.53
CA ILE A 195 3.39 -6.47 15.79
C ILE A 195 2.56 -7.72 15.54
N VAL A 196 1.65 -7.69 14.56
CA VAL A 196 0.87 -8.87 14.18
C VAL A 196 1.77 -10.02 13.74
N ASP A 197 2.78 -9.72 12.90
CA ASP A 197 3.79 -10.70 12.45
C ASP A 197 4.51 -11.35 13.63
N LEU A 198 5.01 -10.53 14.58
CA LEU A 198 5.72 -11.01 15.76
C LEU A 198 4.86 -11.93 16.64
N VAL A 199 3.60 -11.57 16.88
CA VAL A 199 2.70 -12.39 17.69
C VAL A 199 2.41 -13.73 17.02
N ILE A 200 2.09 -13.73 15.72
CA ILE A 200 1.81 -15.00 15.01
C ILE A 200 3.09 -15.86 14.95
N LYS A 201 4.26 -15.29 14.74
CA LYS A 201 5.55 -16.00 14.77
C LYS A 201 5.84 -16.61 16.13
N ALA A 202 5.56 -15.91 17.21
CA ALA A 202 5.74 -16.41 18.57
C ALA A 202 4.86 -17.64 18.86
N ILE A 203 3.65 -17.68 18.26
CA ILE A 203 2.71 -18.81 18.42
C ILE A 203 3.12 -19.97 17.50
N THR A 204 3.36 -19.72 16.24
CA THR A 204 3.51 -20.76 15.20
C THR A 204 4.88 -21.43 15.19
N ARG A 205 5.93 -20.70 15.50
CA ARG A 205 7.34 -21.16 15.53
C ARG A 205 7.69 -22.11 14.40
N ARG A 206 7.25 -21.75 13.17
CA ARG A 206 7.48 -22.58 11.98
C ARG A 206 8.95 -22.55 11.58
N GLN A 207 9.55 -23.71 11.38
CA GLN A 207 10.93 -23.84 10.85
C GLN A 207 11.00 -23.27 9.42
N ARG A 208 12.08 -22.57 9.08
CA ARG A 208 12.29 -22.07 7.71
C ARG A 208 12.69 -23.17 6.75
N PRO A 209 12.34 -23.09 5.45
CA PRO A 209 12.77 -24.06 4.45
C PRO A 209 14.28 -24.25 4.39
N ILE A 210 15.05 -23.18 4.55
CA ILE A 210 16.54 -23.22 4.53
C ILE A 210 17.13 -23.99 5.72
N ASP A 211 16.42 -24.02 6.86
CA ASP A 211 16.86 -24.70 8.08
C ASP A 211 16.49 -26.21 8.08
N VAL A 212 15.73 -26.67 7.07
CA VAL A 212 15.43 -28.09 6.89
C VAL A 212 16.64 -28.77 6.28
N ALA A 213 17.10 -29.89 6.90
CA ALA A 213 18.25 -30.64 6.43
C ALA A 213 18.15 -30.97 4.93
N PRO A 214 19.27 -31.09 4.20
CA PRO A 214 19.28 -31.35 2.75
C PRO A 214 18.46 -32.59 2.34
N THR A 215 18.47 -33.63 3.16
CA THR A 215 17.71 -34.87 2.97
C THR A 215 16.38 -34.86 3.76
N GLY A 216 16.08 -33.76 4.48
CA GLY A 216 14.93 -33.66 5.34
C GLY A 216 13.64 -33.34 4.54
N SER A 217 12.50 -33.76 5.12
CA SER A 217 11.19 -33.50 4.61
C SER A 217 10.71 -32.12 5.03
N PHE A 218 9.95 -31.45 4.15
CA PHE A 218 9.28 -30.19 4.46
C PHE A 218 7.93 -30.34 5.21
N HIS A 219 7.60 -31.57 5.63
CA HIS A 219 6.45 -31.83 6.48
C HIS A 219 6.74 -31.46 7.94
N ASN A 220 5.69 -31.23 8.73
CA ASN A 220 5.76 -31.00 10.18
C ASN A 220 6.71 -29.87 10.61
N THR A 221 6.73 -28.78 9.84
CA THR A 221 7.58 -27.62 10.09
C THR A 221 7.05 -26.67 11.17
N PHE A 222 5.75 -26.74 11.51
CA PHE A 222 5.15 -25.94 12.57
C PHE A 222 5.60 -26.44 13.96
N PHE A 223 5.82 -25.49 14.88
CA PHE A 223 6.33 -25.72 16.23
C PHE A 223 7.73 -26.35 16.29
N ALA A 224 8.38 -26.58 15.14
CA ALA A 224 9.72 -27.13 15.01
C ALA A 224 10.82 -26.06 15.00
N GLY A 225 10.47 -24.79 14.90
CA GLY A 225 11.39 -23.65 14.99
C GLY A 225 12.01 -23.49 16.37
N GLY A 226 13.17 -22.83 16.43
CA GLY A 226 13.98 -22.70 17.64
C GLY A 226 13.22 -22.10 18.86
N LYS A 227 13.85 -22.20 20.02
CA LYS A 227 13.25 -21.79 21.32
C LYS A 227 12.96 -20.27 21.42
N SER A 228 13.57 -19.44 20.59
CA SER A 228 13.34 -17.99 20.61
C SER A 228 12.14 -17.61 19.76
N PRO A 229 11.13 -16.92 20.30
CA PRO A 229 9.98 -16.45 19.52
C PRO A 229 10.38 -15.42 18.45
N PHE A 230 11.54 -14.77 18.61
CA PHE A 230 12.01 -13.71 17.71
C PHE A 230 13.00 -14.17 16.66
N LYS A 231 13.55 -15.39 16.78
CA LYS A 231 14.52 -15.95 15.83
C LYS A 231 14.00 -17.26 15.27
N GLY A 232 13.89 -17.34 13.94
CA GLY A 232 13.72 -18.60 13.24
C GLY A 232 12.30 -18.97 12.82
N SER A 233 11.23 -18.25 13.20
CA SER A 233 9.91 -18.56 12.68
C SER A 233 9.72 -18.03 11.27
N SER A 234 9.23 -18.90 10.36
CA SER A 234 8.95 -18.52 8.98
C SER A 234 7.53 -18.00 8.76
N PHE A 235 6.56 -18.37 9.60
CA PHE A 235 5.14 -18.08 9.38
C PHE A 235 4.60 -16.98 10.30
N PRO A 236 4.01 -15.94 9.74
CA PRO A 236 3.95 -15.56 8.33
C PRO A 236 5.26 -14.91 7.85
N SER A 237 5.31 -14.50 6.56
CA SER A 237 6.47 -13.76 6.04
C SER A 237 6.39 -12.28 6.39
N GLY A 238 7.26 -11.80 7.29
CA GLY A 238 7.32 -10.39 7.68
C GLY A 238 7.74 -9.46 6.53
N HIS A 239 8.59 -9.93 5.59
CA HIS A 239 8.96 -9.16 4.41
C HIS A 239 7.76 -8.96 3.46
N ALA A 240 6.97 -10.02 3.22
CA ALA A 240 5.76 -9.91 2.43
C ALA A 240 4.75 -9.00 3.12
N MET A 241 4.54 -9.19 4.43
CA MET A 241 3.60 -8.39 5.21
C MET A 241 3.96 -6.90 5.20
N GLY A 242 5.21 -6.54 5.46
CA GLY A 242 5.68 -5.16 5.43
C GLY A 242 5.62 -4.55 4.02
N ALA A 243 6.03 -5.28 2.99
CA ALA A 243 5.97 -4.80 1.61
C ALA A 243 4.53 -4.53 1.16
N PHE A 244 3.58 -5.43 1.44
CA PHE A 244 2.18 -5.24 1.12
C PHE A 244 1.52 -4.14 1.96
N SER A 245 1.94 -3.94 3.21
CA SER A 245 1.45 -2.83 4.03
C SER A 245 1.80 -1.47 3.41
N VAL A 246 3.07 -1.25 3.10
CA VAL A 246 3.52 -0.01 2.46
C VAL A 246 2.92 0.15 1.07
N ALA A 247 2.91 -0.93 0.27
CA ALA A 247 2.31 -0.94 -1.06
C ALA A 247 0.83 -0.56 -1.04
N THR A 248 0.08 -1.02 -0.05
CA THR A 248 -1.35 -0.70 0.09
C THR A 248 -1.58 0.78 0.38
N VAL A 249 -0.76 1.39 1.24
CA VAL A 249 -0.83 2.84 1.48
C VAL A 249 -0.58 3.60 0.17
N ILE A 250 0.52 3.29 -0.52
CA ILE A 250 0.87 3.97 -1.78
C ILE A 250 -0.21 3.77 -2.84
N ALA A 251 -0.68 2.54 -3.03
CA ALA A 251 -1.70 2.21 -4.02
C ALA A 251 -3.02 2.95 -3.78
N LYS A 252 -3.42 3.10 -2.52
CA LYS A 252 -4.67 3.79 -2.14
C LYS A 252 -4.52 5.30 -2.20
N ARG A 253 -3.43 5.84 -1.71
CA ARG A 253 -3.16 7.28 -1.69
C ARG A 253 -2.92 7.84 -3.09
N TYR A 254 -2.20 7.13 -3.95
CA TYR A 254 -1.89 7.55 -5.32
C TYR A 254 -2.77 6.86 -6.38
N ARG A 255 -3.99 6.44 -6.02
CA ARG A 255 -4.92 5.73 -6.91
C ARG A 255 -5.29 6.49 -8.19
N ASN A 256 -5.20 7.83 -8.18
CA ASN A 256 -5.44 8.67 -9.35
C ASN A 256 -4.39 8.44 -10.46
N HIS A 257 -3.21 7.97 -10.08
CA HIS A 257 -2.18 7.53 -11.02
C HIS A 257 -2.35 6.04 -11.30
N LYS A 258 -2.94 5.67 -12.44
CA LYS A 258 -3.30 4.28 -12.79
C LYS A 258 -2.13 3.29 -12.67
N TRP A 259 -0.89 3.75 -12.86
CA TRP A 259 0.32 2.91 -12.73
C TRP A 259 0.75 2.66 -11.27
N ALA A 260 0.40 3.55 -10.33
CA ALA A 260 0.91 3.48 -8.95
C ALA A 260 0.48 2.20 -8.20
N PRO A 261 -0.78 1.74 -8.24
CA PRO A 261 -1.17 0.47 -7.64
C PRO A 261 -0.43 -0.73 -8.25
N TRP A 262 -0.27 -0.76 -9.59
CA TRP A 262 0.42 -1.85 -10.29
C TRP A 262 1.90 -1.92 -9.89
N LEU A 263 2.57 -0.77 -9.82
CA LEU A 263 3.97 -0.71 -9.42
C LEU A 263 4.15 -1.11 -7.95
N ALA A 264 3.31 -0.59 -7.06
CA ALA A 264 3.39 -0.87 -5.63
C ALA A 264 3.15 -2.36 -5.32
N TYR A 265 2.06 -2.94 -5.82
CA TYR A 265 1.76 -4.35 -5.60
C TYR A 265 2.67 -5.27 -6.42
N GLY A 266 3.10 -4.88 -7.61
CA GLY A 266 4.10 -5.60 -8.40
C GLY A 266 5.41 -5.74 -7.64
N PHE A 267 5.91 -4.65 -7.06
CA PHE A 267 7.10 -4.67 -6.21
C PHE A 267 6.91 -5.57 -4.97
N ALA A 268 5.81 -5.43 -4.24
CA ALA A 268 5.52 -6.26 -3.07
C ALA A 268 5.43 -7.75 -3.42
N THR A 269 4.85 -8.09 -4.58
CA THR A 269 4.78 -9.46 -5.09
C THR A 269 6.16 -10.00 -5.41
N THR A 270 7.01 -9.22 -6.09
CA THR A 270 8.39 -9.64 -6.43
C THR A 270 9.22 -9.86 -5.17
N VAL A 271 9.13 -8.96 -4.18
CA VAL A 271 9.72 -9.16 -2.85
C VAL A 271 9.26 -10.48 -2.25
N SER A 272 7.96 -10.75 -2.29
CA SER A 272 7.36 -11.95 -1.73
C SER A 272 7.87 -13.23 -2.41
N LEU A 273 7.90 -13.26 -3.73
CA LEU A 273 8.42 -14.39 -4.51
C LEU A 273 9.91 -14.63 -4.23
N SER A 274 10.71 -13.59 -4.09
CA SER A 274 12.13 -13.72 -3.74
C SER A 274 12.35 -14.39 -2.38
N ARG A 275 11.39 -14.30 -1.44
CA ARG A 275 11.50 -15.01 -0.14
C ARG A 275 11.31 -16.50 -0.27
N VAL A 276 10.50 -16.95 -1.24
CA VAL A 276 10.33 -18.38 -1.54
C VAL A 276 11.56 -18.92 -2.26
N SER A 277 12.05 -18.23 -3.28
CA SER A 277 13.22 -18.64 -4.06
C SER A 277 14.52 -18.70 -3.22
N THR A 278 14.67 -17.82 -2.23
CA THR A 278 15.80 -17.88 -1.26
C THR A 278 15.63 -18.95 -0.18
N LEU A 279 14.54 -19.73 -0.19
CA LEU A 279 14.19 -20.70 0.84
C LEU A 279 14.03 -20.07 2.25
N SER A 280 13.75 -18.79 2.33
CA SER A 280 13.54 -18.09 3.60
C SER A 280 12.14 -18.33 4.14
N HIS A 281 11.15 -18.53 3.24
CA HIS A 281 9.74 -18.69 3.55
C HIS A 281 9.07 -19.70 2.62
N PHE A 282 8.01 -20.34 3.11
CA PHE A 282 7.12 -21.16 2.29
C PHE A 282 6.15 -20.30 1.48
N PRO A 283 5.58 -20.80 0.38
CA PRO A 283 4.49 -20.13 -0.35
C PRO A 283 3.33 -19.69 0.53
N SER A 284 2.89 -20.54 1.47
CA SER A 284 1.82 -20.20 2.42
C SER A 284 2.18 -19.05 3.37
N ASP A 285 3.45 -18.96 3.81
CA ASP A 285 3.94 -17.88 4.69
C ASP A 285 3.84 -16.53 3.99
N VAL A 286 4.22 -16.52 2.72
CA VAL A 286 4.25 -15.34 1.87
C VAL A 286 2.84 -14.89 1.52
N PHE A 287 1.96 -15.83 1.17
CA PHE A 287 0.56 -15.55 0.88
C PHE A 287 -0.12 -14.91 2.08
N LEU A 288 -0.06 -15.57 3.25
CA LEU A 288 -0.71 -15.03 4.45
C LEU A 288 -0.08 -13.69 4.87
N GLY A 289 1.24 -13.55 4.79
CA GLY A 289 1.93 -12.30 5.08
C GLY A 289 1.42 -11.15 4.20
N GLY A 290 1.34 -11.35 2.89
CA GLY A 290 0.81 -10.35 1.96
C GLY A 290 -0.66 -9.99 2.24
N VAL A 291 -1.51 -10.99 2.46
CA VAL A 291 -2.93 -10.78 2.78
C VAL A 291 -3.09 -10.00 4.10
N LEU A 292 -2.36 -10.39 5.16
CA LEU A 292 -2.43 -9.69 6.44
C LEU A 292 -1.92 -8.25 6.33
N GLY A 293 -0.81 -8.02 5.61
CA GLY A 293 -0.31 -6.68 5.34
C GLY A 293 -1.35 -5.78 4.66
N TYR A 294 -2.02 -6.31 3.63
CA TYR A 294 -3.13 -5.62 2.97
C TYR A 294 -4.31 -5.35 3.93
N LEU A 295 -4.77 -6.38 4.67
CA LEU A 295 -5.95 -6.27 5.53
C LEU A 295 -5.72 -5.30 6.69
N VAL A 296 -4.60 -5.41 7.39
CA VAL A 296 -4.24 -4.49 8.49
C VAL A 296 -4.22 -3.06 7.98
N THR A 297 -3.58 -2.82 6.86
CA THR A 297 -3.49 -1.48 6.29
C THR A 297 -4.85 -0.95 5.85
N ASN A 298 -5.61 -1.74 5.10
CA ASN A 298 -6.86 -1.28 4.50
C ASN A 298 -8.00 -1.13 5.51
N TYR A 299 -8.07 -2.00 6.51
CA TYR A 299 -9.21 -2.06 7.44
C TYR A 299 -8.92 -1.50 8.85
N ALA A 300 -7.67 -1.26 9.20
CA ALA A 300 -7.33 -0.57 10.44
C ALA A 300 -6.73 0.81 10.16
N VAL A 301 -5.61 0.87 9.42
CA VAL A 301 -4.82 2.09 9.27
C VAL A 301 -5.49 3.13 8.36
N LEU A 302 -6.01 2.74 7.21
CA LEU A 302 -6.57 3.68 6.22
C LEU A 302 -8.03 4.06 6.45
N GLN A 303 -8.66 3.59 7.54
CA GLN A 303 -10.06 3.95 7.81
C GLN A 303 -10.18 5.42 8.22
N PRO A 304 -11.18 6.15 7.69
CA PRO A 304 -11.49 7.50 8.13
C PRO A 304 -11.78 7.53 9.64
N ARG A 305 -11.31 8.57 10.33
CA ARG A 305 -11.58 8.79 11.76
C ARG A 305 -12.21 10.14 11.95
N SER A 306 -13.26 10.20 12.76
CA SER A 306 -13.76 11.45 13.34
C SER A 306 -12.86 11.81 14.53
N HIS A 307 -12.12 12.87 14.40
CA HIS A 307 -11.38 13.49 15.51
C HIS A 307 -12.28 14.40 16.31
#